data_b1d74a14110c2c1664ba20c66ef7bb48
#
_entry.id   b1d74a14110c2c1664ba20c66ef7bb48
#
_cell.length_a   1.000
_cell.length_b   1.000
_cell.length_c   1.000
_cell.angle_alpha   90.00
_cell.angle_beta   90.00
_cell.angle_gamma   90.00
#
_symmetry.space_group_name_H-M   'P 1'
#
loop_
_entity.id
_entity.type
_entity.pdbx_description
1 polymer ?
#
loop_
_entity_poly.entity_id
_entity_poly.type
_entity_poly.pdbx_seq_one_letter_code
_entity_poly.pdbx_strand_id
1 'polypeptide(L)'
;MSEPTLDYDAFIAALDDDTPPAAANMALRALWYDANGKEDSAMRAAKADGGLNCQRVQGYLHRKAGDEGKARVAYWRAGLKPWDGTFEDEWRDILRAIMTEFPVASAYGA
;
A
#
# COMPACT_ATOMS: atom_id res chain seq x y z
N MET A 1 28.64 6.19 1.29
CA MET A 1 27.45 7.04 1.41
C MET A 1 26.20 6.18 1.30
N SER A 2 25.35 6.21 2.28
CA SER A 2 24.14 5.40 2.24
C SER A 2 23.07 6.06 1.37
N GLU A 3 22.30 5.26 0.66
CA GLU A 3 21.16 5.78 -0.09
C GLU A 3 20.06 6.22 0.87
N PRO A 4 19.26 7.23 0.48
CA PRO A 4 18.12 7.62 1.30
C PRO A 4 17.17 6.45 1.46
N THR A 5 16.77 6.18 2.68
CA THR A 5 15.78 5.16 2.97
C THR A 5 14.39 5.77 2.83
N LEU A 6 13.51 5.09 2.12
CA LEU A 6 12.13 5.52 2.01
C LEU A 6 11.40 5.09 3.28
N ASP A 7 11.14 6.05 4.16
CA ASP A 7 10.37 5.81 5.37
C ASP A 7 8.99 6.45 5.27
N TYR A 8 8.19 6.32 6.34
CA TYR A 8 6.84 6.84 6.38
C TYR A 8 6.79 8.34 6.04
N ASP A 9 7.62 9.14 6.72
CA ASP A 9 7.60 10.59 6.53
C ASP A 9 8.04 10.98 5.12
N ALA A 10 9.06 10.30 4.59
CA ALA A 10 9.53 10.55 3.23
C ALA A 10 8.46 10.20 2.20
N PHE A 11 7.72 9.12 2.43
CA PHE A 11 6.64 8.72 1.53
C PHE A 11 5.51 9.76 1.55
N ILE A 12 5.11 10.21 2.74
CA ILE A 12 4.07 11.24 2.87
C ILE A 12 4.50 12.53 2.15
N ALA A 13 5.75 12.95 2.33
CA ALA A 13 6.26 14.13 1.62
C ALA A 13 6.22 13.94 0.10
N ALA A 14 6.49 12.73 -0.37
CA ALA A 14 6.52 12.44 -1.80
C ALA A 14 5.12 12.41 -2.45
N LEU A 15 4.05 12.48 -1.67
CA LEU A 15 2.71 12.56 -2.23
C LEU A 15 2.48 13.82 -3.08
N ASP A 16 3.28 14.87 -2.83
CA ASP A 16 3.19 16.11 -3.59
C ASP A 16 4.04 16.09 -4.88
N ASP A 17 4.82 15.03 -5.08
CA ASP A 17 5.64 14.90 -6.28
C ASP A 17 4.80 14.47 -7.48
N ASP A 18 5.35 14.61 -8.68
CA ASP A 18 4.64 14.26 -9.91
C ASP A 18 4.59 12.76 -10.17
N THR A 19 5.51 12.01 -9.57
CA THR A 19 5.62 10.56 -9.76
C THR A 19 5.89 9.88 -8.43
N PRO A 20 5.59 8.58 -8.32
CA PRO A 20 5.91 7.84 -7.10
C PRO A 20 7.41 7.82 -6.83
N PRO A 21 7.83 7.72 -5.57
CA PRO A 21 9.25 7.57 -5.25
C PRO A 21 9.86 6.36 -5.97
N ALA A 22 11.07 6.53 -6.49
CA ALA A 22 11.74 5.46 -7.21
C ALA A 22 11.95 4.20 -6.35
N ALA A 23 12.15 4.37 -5.05
CA ALA A 23 12.36 3.27 -4.12
C ALA A 23 11.07 2.55 -3.72
N ALA A 24 9.90 3.04 -4.13
CA ALA A 24 8.62 2.43 -3.75
C ALA A 24 8.41 1.11 -4.47
N ASN A 25 8.01 0.08 -3.70
CA ASN A 25 7.55 -1.17 -4.30
C ASN A 25 6.13 -1.00 -4.87
N MET A 26 5.58 -2.06 -5.47
CA MET A 26 4.28 -1.96 -6.14
C MET A 26 3.14 -1.60 -5.19
N ALA A 27 3.14 -2.14 -3.98
CA ALA A 27 2.12 -1.80 -2.99
C ALA A 27 2.18 -0.32 -2.61
N LEU A 28 3.38 0.20 -2.38
CA LEU A 28 3.57 1.62 -2.09
C LEU A 28 3.18 2.51 -3.26
N ARG A 29 3.54 2.11 -4.48
CA ARG A 29 3.13 2.85 -5.67
C ARG A 29 1.62 2.91 -5.80
N ALA A 30 0.94 1.81 -5.51
CA ALA A 30 -0.52 1.78 -5.54
C ALA A 30 -1.11 2.77 -4.54
N LEU A 31 -0.58 2.82 -3.32
CA LEU A 31 -1.02 3.80 -2.32
C LEU A 31 -0.75 5.23 -2.77
N TRP A 32 0.40 5.47 -3.42
CA TRP A 32 0.74 6.79 -3.94
C TRP A 32 -0.25 7.22 -5.03
N TYR A 33 -0.53 6.34 -5.99
CA TYR A 33 -1.49 6.63 -7.05
C TYR A 33 -2.89 6.89 -6.50
N ASP A 34 -3.31 6.09 -5.52
CA ASP A 34 -4.61 6.27 -4.88
C ASP A 34 -4.72 7.64 -4.20
N ALA A 35 -3.70 8.03 -3.44
CA ALA A 35 -3.68 9.32 -2.77
C ALA A 35 -3.72 10.49 -3.76
N ASN A 36 -3.26 10.28 -4.98
CA ASN A 36 -3.26 11.29 -6.04
C ASN A 36 -4.47 11.17 -6.98
N GLY A 37 -5.47 10.39 -6.62
CA GLY A 37 -6.72 10.29 -7.39
C GLY A 37 -6.60 9.48 -8.67
N LYS A 38 -5.53 8.70 -8.83
CA LYS A 38 -5.28 7.92 -10.04
C LYS A 38 -5.70 6.45 -9.82
N GLU A 39 -7.00 6.22 -9.82
CA GLU A 39 -7.58 4.93 -9.45
C GLU A 39 -7.12 3.78 -10.34
N ASP A 40 -7.09 3.98 -11.66
CA ASP A 40 -6.70 2.91 -12.58
C ASP A 40 -5.22 2.54 -12.41
N SER A 41 -4.36 3.55 -12.23
CA SER A 41 -2.95 3.31 -11.99
C SER A 41 -2.71 2.61 -10.66
N ALA A 42 -3.49 2.99 -9.64
CA ALA A 42 -3.41 2.36 -8.33
C ALA A 42 -3.73 0.87 -8.41
N MET A 43 -4.83 0.52 -9.07
CA MET A 43 -5.23 -0.89 -9.20
C MET A 43 -4.21 -1.66 -10.05
N ARG A 44 -3.69 -1.05 -11.10
CA ARG A 44 -2.68 -1.68 -11.95
C ARG A 44 -1.42 -2.01 -11.16
N ALA A 45 -0.97 -1.07 -10.34
CA ALA A 45 0.18 -1.31 -9.47
C ALA A 45 -0.10 -2.39 -8.43
N ALA A 46 -1.30 -2.36 -7.83
CA ALA A 46 -1.68 -3.36 -6.83
C ALA A 46 -1.78 -4.77 -7.42
N LYS A 47 -2.03 -4.89 -8.72
CA LYS A 47 -2.11 -6.19 -9.40
C LYS A 47 -0.77 -6.62 -9.99
N ALA A 48 0.26 -5.79 -9.91
CA ALA A 48 1.53 -6.06 -10.57
C ALA A 48 2.32 -7.19 -9.90
N ASP A 49 2.08 -7.46 -8.61
CA ASP A 49 2.65 -8.62 -7.96
C ASP A 49 1.63 -9.28 -7.04
N GLY A 50 1.87 -10.53 -6.69
CA GLY A 50 0.93 -11.33 -5.90
C GLY A 50 1.21 -11.33 -4.40
N GLY A 51 2.08 -10.46 -3.92
CA GLY A 51 2.43 -10.41 -2.50
C GLY A 51 1.26 -10.00 -1.61
N LEU A 52 1.37 -10.32 -0.33
CA LEU A 52 0.31 -10.05 0.63
C LEU A 52 -0.04 -8.57 0.74
N ASN A 53 0.95 -7.70 0.68
CA ASN A 53 0.70 -6.26 0.74
C ASN A 53 -0.08 -5.77 -0.47
N CYS A 54 0.24 -6.28 -1.66
CA CYS A 54 -0.52 -5.94 -2.87
C CYS A 54 -1.95 -6.47 -2.80
N GLN A 55 -2.17 -7.66 -2.27
CA GLN A 55 -3.52 -8.18 -2.06
C GLN A 55 -4.31 -7.30 -1.09
N ARG A 56 -3.66 -6.86 -0.02
CA ARG A 56 -4.28 -5.96 0.94
C ARG A 56 -4.70 -4.64 0.31
N VAL A 57 -3.82 -4.07 -0.51
CA VAL A 57 -4.14 -2.82 -1.23
C VAL A 57 -5.29 -3.04 -2.19
N GLN A 58 -5.34 -4.18 -2.89
CA GLN A 58 -6.48 -4.51 -3.75
C GLN A 58 -7.80 -4.53 -2.95
N GLY A 59 -7.79 -5.12 -1.75
CA GLY A 59 -8.96 -5.13 -0.89
C GLY A 59 -9.44 -3.72 -0.57
N TYR A 60 -8.52 -2.87 -0.18
CA TYR A 60 -8.80 -1.47 0.09
C TYR A 60 -9.37 -0.75 -1.14
N LEU A 61 -8.75 -0.92 -2.30
CA LEU A 61 -9.20 -0.26 -3.53
C LEU A 61 -10.58 -0.74 -3.97
N HIS A 62 -10.83 -2.04 -3.89
CA HIS A 62 -12.15 -2.58 -4.21
C HIS A 62 -13.22 -2.07 -3.24
N ARG A 63 -12.88 -1.96 -1.96
CA ARG A 63 -13.80 -1.42 -0.96
C ARG A 63 -14.15 0.03 -1.26
N LYS A 64 -13.17 0.85 -1.63
CA LYS A 64 -13.41 2.25 -2.02
C LYS A 64 -14.31 2.34 -3.25
N ALA A 65 -14.14 1.41 -4.17
CA ALA A 65 -14.94 1.37 -5.40
C ALA A 65 -16.35 0.82 -5.17
N GLY A 66 -16.68 0.38 -3.97
CA GLY A 66 -17.98 -0.17 -3.64
C GLY A 66 -18.15 -1.64 -4.03
N ASP A 67 -17.08 -2.31 -4.44
CA ASP A 67 -17.14 -3.73 -4.81
C ASP A 67 -16.76 -4.59 -3.61
N GLU A 68 -17.73 -4.82 -2.75
CA GLU A 68 -17.50 -5.55 -1.50
C GLU A 68 -17.14 -7.02 -1.73
N GLY A 69 -17.67 -7.62 -2.79
CA GLY A 69 -17.35 -9.01 -3.11
C GLY A 69 -15.89 -9.21 -3.47
N LYS A 70 -15.38 -8.38 -4.36
CA LYS A 70 -13.95 -8.43 -4.74
C LYS A 70 -13.06 -8.02 -3.59
N ALA A 71 -13.49 -7.03 -2.79
CA ALA A 71 -12.73 -6.62 -1.62
C ALA A 71 -12.56 -7.78 -0.65
N ARG A 72 -13.64 -8.51 -0.38
CA ARG A 72 -13.61 -9.63 0.55
C ARG A 72 -12.63 -10.72 0.09
N VAL A 73 -12.64 -11.03 -1.20
CA VAL A 73 -11.70 -12.02 -1.76
C VAL A 73 -10.24 -11.55 -1.58
N ALA A 74 -9.97 -10.28 -1.86
CA ALA A 74 -8.62 -9.75 -1.74
C ALA A 74 -8.14 -9.76 -0.28
N TYR A 75 -8.99 -9.35 0.66
CA TYR A 75 -8.64 -9.43 2.08
C TYR A 75 -8.37 -10.87 2.51
N TRP A 76 -9.21 -11.79 2.05
CA TRP A 76 -9.01 -13.20 2.36
C TRP A 76 -7.65 -13.69 1.84
N ARG A 77 -7.29 -13.33 0.62
CA ARG A 77 -5.98 -13.67 0.04
C ARG A 77 -4.82 -13.07 0.84
N ALA A 78 -5.03 -11.92 1.43
CA ALA A 78 -4.04 -11.27 2.29
C ALA A 78 -4.00 -11.85 3.70
N GLY A 79 -4.90 -12.78 4.02
CA GLY A 79 -4.99 -13.36 5.35
C GLY A 79 -5.60 -12.42 6.39
N LEU A 80 -6.43 -11.49 5.96
CA LEU A 80 -7.00 -10.44 6.81
C LEU A 80 -8.51 -10.48 6.80
N LYS A 81 -9.10 -9.96 7.86
CA LYS A 81 -10.53 -9.66 7.88
C LYS A 81 -10.78 -8.36 7.10
N PRO A 82 -11.96 -8.21 6.50
CA PRO A 82 -12.30 -6.94 5.86
C PRO A 82 -12.20 -5.78 6.84
N TRP A 83 -11.66 -4.66 6.35
CA TRP A 83 -11.55 -3.45 7.15
C TRP A 83 -12.92 -2.80 7.29
N ASP A 84 -13.27 -2.34 8.48
CA ASP A 84 -14.56 -1.72 8.76
C ASP A 84 -14.46 -0.25 9.19
N GLY A 85 -13.27 0.31 9.21
CA GLY A 85 -13.04 1.72 9.55
C GLY A 85 -13.04 2.62 8.31
N THR A 86 -12.51 3.81 8.48
CA THR A 86 -12.43 4.78 7.38
C THR A 86 -11.39 4.35 6.34
N PHE A 87 -11.54 4.86 5.13
CA PHE A 87 -10.54 4.63 4.07
C PHE A 87 -9.19 5.24 4.44
N GLU A 88 -9.22 6.43 5.04
CA GLU A 88 -7.99 7.12 5.45
C GLU A 88 -7.22 6.34 6.49
N ASP A 89 -7.90 5.78 7.46
CA ASP A 89 -7.27 4.97 8.49
C ASP A 89 -6.70 3.70 7.91
N GLU A 90 -7.42 3.06 6.99
CA GLU A 90 -6.93 1.86 6.33
C GLU A 90 -5.69 2.17 5.49
N TRP A 91 -5.72 3.24 4.72
CA TRP A 91 -4.57 3.64 3.91
C TRP A 91 -3.31 3.82 4.77
N ARG A 92 -3.47 4.53 5.90
CA ARG A 92 -2.36 4.73 6.82
C ARG A 92 -1.89 3.45 7.48
N ASP A 93 -2.82 2.58 7.83
CA ASP A 93 -2.48 1.30 8.45
C ASP A 93 -1.70 0.42 7.48
N ILE A 94 -2.11 0.38 6.22
CA ILE A 94 -1.38 -0.36 5.18
C ILE A 94 0.02 0.22 5.03
N LEU A 95 0.13 1.54 4.93
CA LEU A 95 1.43 2.20 4.77
C LEU A 95 2.35 1.87 5.93
N ARG A 96 1.86 1.97 7.17
CA ARG A 96 2.65 1.64 8.34
C ARG A 96 3.09 0.19 8.36
N ALA A 97 2.21 -0.72 7.96
CA ALA A 97 2.55 -2.13 7.91
C ALA A 97 3.67 -2.40 6.92
N ILE A 98 3.61 -1.78 5.72
CA ILE A 98 4.65 -1.96 4.72
C ILE A 98 5.97 -1.36 5.21
N MET A 99 5.93 -0.16 5.78
CA MET A 99 7.14 0.49 6.28
C MET A 99 7.78 -0.27 7.43
N THR A 100 6.96 -0.87 8.28
CA THR A 100 7.45 -1.66 9.41
C THR A 100 8.14 -2.94 8.94
N GLU A 101 7.70 -3.54 7.83
CA GLU A 101 8.30 -4.77 7.33
C GLU A 101 9.78 -4.60 6.98
N PHE A 102 10.19 -3.47 6.41
CA PHE A 102 11.58 -3.25 6.08
C PHE A 102 12.47 -3.18 7.33
N PRO A 103 12.15 -2.33 8.34
CA PRO A 103 12.93 -2.34 9.57
C PRO A 103 12.84 -3.65 10.35
N VAL A 104 11.68 -4.32 10.34
CA VAL A 104 11.51 -5.58 11.02
C VAL A 104 12.44 -6.64 10.44
N ALA A 105 12.51 -6.74 9.11
CA ALA A 105 13.43 -7.67 8.47
C ALA A 105 14.87 -7.36 8.87
N SER A 106 15.24 -6.09 8.92
CA SER A 106 16.56 -5.67 9.36
C SER A 106 16.80 -5.97 10.83
N ALA A 107 15.80 -5.73 11.67
CA ALA A 107 15.91 -5.97 13.10
C ALA A 107 16.11 -7.46 13.41
N TYR A 108 15.41 -8.31 12.73
CA TYR A 108 15.55 -9.74 12.92
C TYR A 108 16.87 -10.25 12.34
N GLY A 109 17.37 -9.59 11.33
CA GLY A 109 18.68 -9.92 10.78
C GLY A 109 19.83 -9.46 11.64
N ALA A 110 19.53 -8.64 12.60
CA ALA A 110 20.56 -8.17 13.54
C ALA A 110 20.81 -9.21 14.67
#